data_d1737ac53132e240c9aaf2846dbf89cf
#
_entry.id   d1737ac53132e240c9aaf2846dbf89cf
#
_cell.length_a   1.000
_cell.length_b   1.000
_cell.length_c   1.000
_cell.angle_alpha   90.00
_cell.angle_beta   90.00
_cell.angle_gamma   90.00
#
_symmetry.space_group_name_H-M   'P 1'
#
loop_
_entity.id
_entity.type
_entity.pdbx_description
1 polymer ?
#
loop_
_entity_poly.entity_id
_entity_poly.type
_entity_poly.pdbx_seq_one_letter_code
_entity_poly.pdbx_strand_id
1 'polypeptide(L)'
;MQELLDRELPPGGELRWHAGRRIALYRHCPEGSQARSREYPELLYLVRGRAHLRIGTSEVTLEQGELLLLGQNTPVELLPMEPGAQAVSFFVKPELFGDILAFLGTEQTPLREFVLRCLGQETPYGYLHFRVGAVRQVTNLMENLLLHLLERPDSRRAIPLYTLGLLFVQLLEESDKLTMGIREQQSVLGVLRYLESNYAGGSLTEAAQALHCDVAWLSREIKRGTGRTYTELLQERRLRQAAWLLEHTTQRVSDIALSVGYENVSYFHRIFREHYGLSPKKYRDKF
;
A
#
# COMPACT_ATOMS: atom_id res chain seq x y z
N MET A 1 -20.88 15.96 -19.18
CA MET A 1 -19.84 15.90 -18.14
C MET A 1 -18.98 17.18 -18.14
N GLN A 2 -18.37 17.57 -19.28
CA GLN A 2 -17.50 18.73 -19.37
C GLN A 2 -18.15 20.03 -18.82
N GLU A 3 -19.29 20.43 -19.38
CA GLU A 3 -20.01 21.65 -18.97
C GLU A 3 -20.38 21.62 -17.47
N LEU A 4 -20.76 20.45 -16.94
CA LEU A 4 -21.06 20.30 -15.53
C LEU A 4 -19.83 20.49 -14.65
N LEU A 5 -18.68 19.91 -15.05
CA LEU A 5 -17.42 20.08 -14.34
C LEU A 5 -16.96 21.54 -14.36
N ASP A 6 -17.06 22.21 -15.51
CA ASP A 6 -16.64 23.60 -15.64
C ASP A 6 -17.48 24.54 -14.79
N ARG A 7 -18.78 24.26 -14.64
CA ARG A 7 -19.71 25.03 -13.82
C ARG A 7 -19.60 24.73 -12.32
N GLU A 8 -19.57 23.44 -11.95
CA GLU A 8 -19.72 23.03 -10.56
C GLU A 8 -18.37 22.76 -9.85
N LEU A 9 -17.31 22.47 -10.61
CA LEU A 9 -16.00 22.15 -10.05
C LEU A 9 -14.88 22.81 -10.88
N PRO A 10 -14.64 24.13 -10.70
CA PRO A 10 -13.58 24.84 -11.41
C PRO A 10 -12.20 24.27 -11.05
N PRO A 11 -11.23 24.26 -12.00
CA PRO A 11 -9.88 23.77 -11.73
C PRO A 11 -9.19 24.58 -10.64
N GLY A 12 -8.45 23.90 -9.77
CA GLY A 12 -7.67 24.55 -8.70
C GLY A 12 -8.48 25.21 -7.59
N GLY A 13 -9.79 24.98 -7.56
CA GLY A 13 -10.68 25.47 -6.51
C GLY A 13 -10.43 24.84 -5.14
N GLU A 14 -11.23 25.24 -4.15
CA GLU A 14 -11.21 24.63 -2.84
C GLU A 14 -11.82 23.22 -2.84
N LEU A 15 -11.45 22.40 -1.84
CA LEU A 15 -12.06 21.10 -1.60
C LEU A 15 -13.55 21.26 -1.29
N ARG A 16 -14.39 20.68 -2.11
CA ARG A 16 -15.84 20.68 -1.88
C ARG A 16 -16.28 19.36 -1.25
N TRP A 17 -16.79 19.43 -0.02
CA TRP A 17 -17.28 18.26 0.71
C TRP A 17 -18.74 17.94 0.37
N HIS A 18 -18.98 16.68 0.06
CA HIS A 18 -20.27 16.12 -0.37
C HIS A 18 -20.65 14.90 0.48
N ALA A 19 -21.85 14.35 0.23
CA ALA A 19 -22.35 13.13 0.87
C ALA A 19 -22.26 13.16 2.40
N GLY A 20 -22.76 14.21 3.03
CA GLY A 20 -22.67 14.40 4.47
C GLY A 20 -21.22 14.68 4.94
N ARG A 21 -20.43 15.32 4.12
CA ARG A 21 -19.01 15.66 4.34
C ARG A 21 -18.09 14.44 4.46
N ARG A 22 -18.41 13.35 3.76
CA ARG A 22 -17.60 12.12 3.75
C ARG A 22 -16.68 11.99 2.54
N ILE A 23 -17.03 12.64 1.42
CA ILE A 23 -16.25 12.66 0.17
C ILE A 23 -16.03 14.12 -0.20
N ALA A 24 -14.79 14.50 -0.51
CA ALA A 24 -14.49 15.80 -1.08
C ALA A 24 -14.04 15.65 -2.53
N LEU A 25 -14.47 16.57 -3.39
CA LEU A 25 -14.03 16.64 -4.77
C LEU A 25 -13.01 17.76 -4.95
N TYR A 26 -12.06 17.51 -5.83
CA TYR A 26 -11.08 18.49 -6.27
C TYR A 26 -10.75 18.25 -7.75
N ARG A 27 -10.85 19.29 -8.58
CA ARG A 27 -10.40 19.25 -9.97
C ARG A 27 -9.02 19.88 -10.09
N HIS A 28 -8.11 19.16 -10.70
CA HIS A 28 -6.74 19.60 -10.86
C HIS A 28 -6.58 20.69 -11.90
N CYS A 29 -5.62 21.60 -11.65
CA CYS A 29 -5.22 22.60 -12.65
C CYS A 29 -4.48 21.95 -13.81
N PRO A 30 -4.68 22.41 -15.06
CA PRO A 30 -3.92 21.94 -16.22
C PRO A 30 -2.40 22.14 -16.09
N GLU A 31 -1.98 23.21 -15.41
CA GLU A 31 -0.58 23.55 -15.16
C GLU A 31 0.12 22.58 -14.21
N GLY A 32 -0.63 21.64 -13.65
CA GLY A 32 -0.12 20.70 -12.66
C GLY A 32 -0.14 21.24 -11.23
N SER A 33 0.54 20.56 -10.35
CA SER A 33 0.68 20.99 -8.95
C SER A 33 2.03 20.55 -8.40
N GLN A 34 2.59 21.35 -7.49
CA GLN A 34 3.76 20.95 -6.71
C GLN A 34 3.44 19.71 -5.86
N ALA A 35 4.48 19.00 -5.45
CA ALA A 35 4.35 17.85 -4.57
C ALA A 35 3.58 18.21 -3.30
N ARG A 36 2.49 17.49 -3.05
CA ARG A 36 1.63 17.67 -1.87
C ARG A 36 1.17 16.34 -1.35
N SER A 37 0.96 16.27 -0.06
CA SER A 37 0.29 15.15 0.59
C SER A 37 -1.04 15.63 1.17
N ARG A 38 -1.99 14.72 1.28
CA ARG A 38 -3.30 14.98 1.86
C ARG A 38 -3.52 14.07 3.06
N GLU A 39 -4.23 14.60 4.04
CA GLU A 39 -4.62 13.89 5.26
C GLU A 39 -5.57 12.71 4.98
N TYR A 40 -6.27 12.73 3.85
CA TYR A 40 -7.24 11.72 3.46
C TYR A 40 -6.73 10.84 2.32
N PRO A 41 -7.13 9.55 2.28
CA PRO A 41 -6.96 8.72 1.10
C PRO A 41 -7.61 9.37 -0.13
N GLU A 42 -6.97 9.22 -1.27
CA GLU A 42 -7.37 9.87 -2.50
C GLU A 42 -7.63 8.83 -3.59
N LEU A 43 -8.76 8.97 -4.28
CA LEU A 43 -9.05 8.29 -5.53
C LEU A 43 -8.93 9.34 -6.65
N LEU A 44 -7.85 9.28 -7.42
CA LEU A 44 -7.63 10.17 -8.56
C LEU A 44 -8.12 9.48 -9.82
N TYR A 45 -9.00 10.13 -10.54
CA TYR A 45 -9.63 9.65 -11.78
C TYR A 45 -9.30 10.58 -12.93
N LEU A 46 -8.80 10.03 -14.03
CA LEU A 46 -8.57 10.78 -15.25
C LEU A 46 -9.82 10.74 -16.15
N VAL A 47 -10.57 11.82 -16.11
CA VAL A 47 -11.82 11.96 -16.86
C VAL A 47 -11.56 12.01 -18.37
N ARG A 48 -10.46 12.68 -18.79
CA ARG A 48 -10.10 12.86 -20.20
C ARG A 48 -8.61 13.12 -20.37
N GLY A 49 -8.04 12.63 -21.46
CA GLY A 49 -6.66 12.89 -21.90
C GLY A 49 -5.65 12.01 -21.18
N ARG A 50 -4.47 12.59 -20.95
CA ARG A 50 -3.33 11.93 -20.28
C ARG A 50 -2.77 12.82 -19.19
N ALA A 51 -2.34 12.23 -18.09
CA ALA A 51 -1.70 12.92 -16.98
C ALA A 51 -0.43 12.19 -16.54
N HIS A 52 0.61 12.94 -16.18
CA HIS A 52 1.85 12.41 -15.64
C HIS A 52 1.99 12.85 -14.19
N LEU A 53 2.29 11.89 -13.32
CA LEU A 53 2.44 12.12 -11.88
C LEU A 53 3.79 11.62 -11.41
N ARG A 54 4.34 12.33 -10.42
CA ARG A 54 5.48 11.84 -9.64
C ARG A 54 5.02 11.51 -8.23
N ILE A 55 5.22 10.26 -7.82
CA ILE A 55 4.81 9.73 -6.51
C ILE A 55 6.05 9.16 -5.84
N GLY A 56 6.61 9.90 -4.88
CA GLY A 56 7.93 9.61 -4.35
C GLY A 56 8.99 9.61 -5.45
N THR A 57 9.64 8.49 -5.69
CA THR A 57 10.64 8.32 -6.76
C THR A 57 10.06 7.72 -8.05
N SER A 58 8.77 7.39 -8.08
CA SER A 58 8.12 6.73 -9.22
C SER A 58 7.42 7.75 -10.11
N GLU A 59 7.56 7.58 -11.43
CA GLU A 59 6.75 8.28 -12.41
C GLU A 59 5.60 7.39 -12.88
N VAL A 60 4.41 7.94 -12.87
CA VAL A 60 3.17 7.25 -13.22
C VAL A 60 2.48 8.03 -14.32
N THR A 61 2.10 7.35 -15.38
CA THR A 61 1.25 7.91 -16.43
C THR A 61 -0.15 7.36 -16.28
N LEU A 62 -1.13 8.24 -16.19
CA LEU A 62 -2.55 7.93 -16.17
C LEU A 62 -3.14 8.23 -17.55
N GLU A 63 -3.89 7.27 -18.08
CA GLU A 63 -4.66 7.41 -19.30
C GLU A 63 -6.14 7.64 -18.97
N GLN A 64 -6.91 8.13 -19.95
CA GLN A 64 -8.34 8.38 -19.78
C GLN A 64 -9.10 7.15 -19.24
N GLY A 65 -9.90 7.36 -18.20
CA GLY A 65 -10.70 6.32 -17.55
C GLY A 65 -9.94 5.49 -16.53
N GLU A 66 -8.64 5.74 -16.34
CA GLU A 66 -7.83 5.06 -15.34
C GLU A 66 -7.97 5.69 -13.96
N LEU A 67 -7.68 4.89 -12.95
CA LEU A 67 -7.83 5.21 -11.54
C LEU A 67 -6.53 5.00 -10.77
N LEU A 68 -6.24 5.94 -9.87
CA LEU A 68 -5.13 5.84 -8.95
C LEU A 68 -5.65 6.00 -7.51
N LEU A 69 -5.50 4.95 -6.70
CA LEU A 69 -5.76 5.03 -5.26
C LEU A 69 -4.48 5.40 -4.55
N LEU A 70 -4.51 6.48 -3.78
CA LEU A 70 -3.39 7.01 -3.02
C LEU A 70 -3.70 6.92 -1.53
N GLY A 71 -2.75 6.40 -0.76
CA GLY A 71 -2.86 6.39 0.69
C GLY A 71 -2.74 7.79 1.30
N GLN A 72 -3.15 7.91 2.56
CA GLN A 72 -2.99 9.14 3.35
C GLN A 72 -1.51 9.56 3.36
N ASN A 73 -1.27 10.87 3.30
CA ASN A 73 0.06 11.46 3.36
C ASN A 73 1.05 11.00 2.26
N THR A 74 0.55 10.36 1.20
CA THR A 74 1.38 10.00 0.04
C THR A 74 1.74 11.29 -0.74
N PRO A 75 3.04 11.63 -0.88
CA PRO A 75 3.46 12.79 -1.65
C PRO A 75 3.19 12.56 -3.14
N VAL A 76 2.40 13.42 -3.74
CA VAL A 76 2.06 13.38 -5.17
C VAL A 76 2.29 14.74 -5.79
N GLU A 77 3.01 14.75 -6.90
CA GLU A 77 3.18 15.88 -7.79
C GLU A 77 2.48 15.57 -9.12
N LEU A 78 1.54 16.39 -9.51
CA LEU A 78 0.94 16.31 -10.84
C LEU A 78 1.72 17.23 -11.77
N LEU A 79 2.33 16.64 -12.79
CA LEU A 79 3.02 17.41 -13.83
C LEU A 79 2.00 18.12 -14.75
N PRO A 80 2.42 19.15 -15.51
CA PRO A 80 1.54 19.82 -16.45
C PRO A 80 0.85 18.81 -17.38
N MET A 81 -0.46 18.94 -17.49
CA MET A 81 -1.28 18.02 -18.28
C MET A 81 -1.35 18.47 -19.75
N GLU A 82 -1.64 17.55 -20.64
CA GLU A 82 -1.92 17.85 -22.04
C GLU A 82 -3.13 18.79 -22.17
N PRO A 83 -3.20 19.62 -23.23
CA PRO A 83 -4.34 20.49 -23.46
C PRO A 83 -5.66 19.71 -23.50
N GLY A 84 -6.62 20.11 -22.68
CA GLY A 84 -7.93 19.48 -22.58
C GLY A 84 -7.98 18.23 -21.69
N ALA A 85 -6.88 17.82 -21.08
CA ALA A 85 -6.88 16.76 -20.07
C ALA A 85 -7.56 17.22 -18.77
N GLN A 86 -8.24 16.29 -18.09
CA GLN A 86 -9.04 16.56 -16.90
C GLN A 86 -8.87 15.45 -15.87
N ALA A 87 -8.36 15.83 -14.71
CA ALA A 87 -8.18 14.95 -13.57
C ALA A 87 -9.03 15.44 -12.38
N VAL A 88 -9.74 14.53 -11.75
CA VAL A 88 -10.56 14.79 -10.56
C VAL A 88 -10.16 13.83 -9.45
N SER A 89 -9.91 14.40 -8.27
CA SER A 89 -9.65 13.64 -7.06
C SER A 89 -10.88 13.59 -6.16
N PHE A 90 -11.13 12.40 -5.62
CA PHE A 90 -12.11 12.13 -4.59
C PHE A 90 -11.34 11.83 -3.30
N PHE A 91 -11.40 12.73 -2.33
CA PHE A 91 -10.85 12.49 -0.99
C PHE A 91 -11.91 11.83 -0.13
N VAL A 92 -11.60 10.67 0.40
CA VAL A 92 -12.55 9.82 1.12
C VAL A 92 -12.16 9.77 2.58
N LYS A 93 -13.12 10.07 3.47
CA LYS A 93 -12.85 9.93 4.91
C LYS A 93 -12.65 8.47 5.30
N PRO A 94 -11.69 8.18 6.21
CA PRO A 94 -11.35 6.82 6.62
C PRO A 94 -12.57 5.98 7.07
N GLU A 95 -13.55 6.58 7.70
CA GLU A 95 -14.75 5.88 8.19
C GLU A 95 -15.53 5.18 7.07
N LEU A 96 -15.50 5.75 5.84
CA LEU A 96 -16.15 5.13 4.67
C LEU A 96 -15.47 3.83 4.23
N PHE A 97 -14.18 3.68 4.48
CA PHE A 97 -13.47 2.44 4.16
C PHE A 97 -13.93 1.26 5.02
N GLY A 98 -14.45 1.51 6.23
CA GLY A 98 -15.11 0.50 7.05
C GLY A 98 -16.34 -0.09 6.37
N ASP A 99 -17.17 0.77 5.80
CA ASP A 99 -18.34 0.36 5.04
C ASP A 99 -17.95 -0.37 3.74
N ILE A 100 -16.92 0.15 3.02
CA ILE A 100 -16.39 -0.47 1.79
C ILE A 100 -15.80 -1.86 2.05
N LEU A 101 -15.09 -2.02 3.16
CA LEU A 101 -14.47 -3.29 3.53
C LEU A 101 -15.48 -4.44 3.64
N ALA A 102 -16.71 -4.13 4.06
CA ALA A 102 -17.78 -5.11 4.14
C ALA A 102 -18.18 -5.68 2.76
N PHE A 103 -17.96 -4.94 1.67
CA PHE A 103 -18.21 -5.40 0.31
C PHE A 103 -17.06 -6.21 -0.30
N LEU A 104 -15.82 -6.08 0.22
CA LEU A 104 -14.63 -6.71 -0.36
C LEU A 104 -14.41 -8.16 0.10
N GLY A 105 -15.30 -8.71 0.93
CA GLY A 105 -15.15 -10.06 1.45
C GLY A 105 -13.94 -10.23 2.38
N THR A 106 -13.50 -11.48 2.56
CA THR A 106 -12.41 -11.84 3.49
C THR A 106 -11.11 -12.22 2.80
N GLU A 107 -11.09 -12.33 1.48
CA GLU A 107 -9.91 -12.70 0.72
C GLU A 107 -8.79 -11.67 0.85
N GLN A 108 -7.57 -12.15 0.99
CA GLN A 108 -6.39 -11.27 1.11
C GLN A 108 -5.96 -10.79 -0.28
N THR A 109 -6.49 -9.65 -0.69
CA THR A 109 -6.15 -9.00 -1.95
C THR A 109 -5.42 -7.68 -1.71
N PRO A 110 -4.60 -7.20 -2.66
CA PRO A 110 -3.91 -5.91 -2.53
C PRO A 110 -4.87 -4.74 -2.29
N LEU A 111 -6.03 -4.75 -2.93
CA LEU A 111 -7.05 -3.71 -2.74
C LEU A 111 -7.63 -3.74 -1.32
N ARG A 112 -7.96 -4.93 -0.81
CA ARG A 112 -8.45 -5.08 0.57
C ARG A 112 -7.40 -4.66 1.59
N GLU A 113 -6.15 -5.03 1.38
CA GLU A 113 -5.04 -4.63 2.24
C GLU A 113 -4.85 -3.10 2.24
N PHE A 114 -4.94 -2.46 1.08
CA PHE A 114 -4.93 -1.00 0.97
C PHE A 114 -6.06 -0.36 1.77
N VAL A 115 -7.30 -0.85 1.65
CA VAL A 115 -8.47 -0.36 2.38
C VAL A 115 -8.30 -0.52 3.90
N LEU A 116 -7.79 -1.68 4.35
CA LEU A 116 -7.49 -1.91 5.77
C LEU A 116 -6.47 -0.92 6.33
N ARG A 117 -5.43 -0.61 5.57
CA ARG A 117 -4.41 0.38 5.97
C ARG A 117 -4.97 1.80 6.03
N CYS A 118 -5.88 2.15 5.11
CA CYS A 118 -6.57 3.43 5.16
C CYS A 118 -7.43 3.61 6.41
N LEU A 119 -7.92 2.51 7.01
CA LEU A 119 -8.66 2.51 8.27
C LEU A 119 -7.75 2.60 9.50
N GLY A 120 -6.56 2.01 9.43
CA GLY A 120 -5.58 2.04 10.50
C GLY A 120 -4.91 3.42 10.60
N GLN A 121 -4.28 3.68 11.75
CA GLN A 121 -3.40 4.87 11.90
C GLN A 121 -2.04 4.69 11.20
N GLU A 122 -1.80 3.52 10.61
CA GLU A 122 -0.63 3.26 9.80
C GLU A 122 -0.81 3.94 8.44
N THR A 123 0.02 4.92 8.16
CA THR A 123 0.02 5.62 6.87
C THR A 123 0.41 4.62 5.77
N PRO A 124 -0.51 4.24 4.87
CA PRO A 124 -0.13 3.45 3.72
C PRO A 124 0.64 4.36 2.77
N TYR A 125 1.97 4.26 2.77
CA TYR A 125 2.76 4.87 1.72
C TYR A 125 2.62 4.03 0.45
N GLY A 126 2.11 4.64 -0.62
CA GLY A 126 2.02 3.98 -1.89
C GLY A 126 0.71 4.26 -2.64
N TYR A 127 0.63 3.64 -3.80
CA TYR A 127 -0.53 3.78 -4.66
C TYR A 127 -0.91 2.44 -5.30
N LEU A 128 -2.20 2.32 -5.65
CA LEU A 128 -2.72 1.27 -6.52
C LEU A 128 -3.17 1.94 -7.83
N HIS A 129 -2.59 1.54 -8.96
CA HIS A 129 -2.94 2.03 -10.28
C HIS A 129 -3.75 0.99 -11.03
N PHE A 130 -5.01 1.28 -11.31
CA PHE A 130 -5.93 0.45 -12.07
C PHE A 130 -6.01 0.94 -13.51
N ARG A 131 -5.48 0.13 -14.44
CA ARG A 131 -5.53 0.38 -15.89
C ARG A 131 -6.86 -0.06 -16.49
N VAL A 132 -7.92 0.57 -16.03
CA VAL A 132 -9.30 0.16 -16.33
C VAL A 132 -10.02 1.10 -17.30
N GLY A 133 -9.30 1.95 -18.03
CA GLY A 133 -9.89 2.91 -18.96
C GLY A 133 -10.80 2.30 -20.02
N ALA A 134 -10.55 1.04 -20.41
CA ALA A 134 -11.41 0.29 -21.35
C ALA A 134 -12.58 -0.45 -20.67
N VAL A 135 -12.66 -0.45 -19.32
CA VAL A 135 -13.70 -1.17 -18.55
C VAL A 135 -14.91 -0.28 -18.36
N ARG A 136 -15.93 -0.47 -19.22
CA ARG A 136 -17.14 0.38 -19.21
C ARG A 136 -17.87 0.40 -17.86
N GLN A 137 -17.87 -0.70 -17.13
CA GLN A 137 -18.49 -0.80 -15.80
C GLN A 137 -17.84 0.20 -14.82
N VAL A 138 -16.51 0.26 -14.81
CA VAL A 138 -15.76 1.20 -13.96
C VAL A 138 -16.03 2.64 -14.38
N THR A 139 -15.93 2.94 -15.68
CA THR A 139 -16.18 4.28 -16.23
C THR A 139 -17.60 4.76 -15.88
N ASN A 140 -18.61 3.92 -16.09
CA ASN A 140 -20.00 4.25 -15.76
C ASN A 140 -20.20 4.52 -14.26
N LEU A 141 -19.56 3.74 -13.38
CA LEU A 141 -19.65 3.95 -11.94
C LEU A 141 -18.99 5.26 -11.53
N MET A 142 -17.83 5.60 -12.10
CA MET A 142 -17.14 6.86 -11.83
C MET A 142 -17.93 8.06 -12.33
N GLU A 143 -18.50 7.99 -13.53
CA GLU A 143 -19.36 9.04 -14.08
C GLU A 143 -20.63 9.24 -13.23
N ASN A 144 -21.30 8.16 -12.83
CA ASN A 144 -22.47 8.22 -11.97
C ASN A 144 -22.15 8.80 -10.58
N LEU A 145 -21.02 8.41 -9.99
CA LEU A 145 -20.57 8.95 -8.72
C LEU A 145 -20.32 10.46 -8.83
N LEU A 146 -19.60 10.88 -9.87
CA LEU A 146 -19.25 12.27 -10.09
C LEU A 146 -20.49 13.12 -10.36
N LEU A 147 -21.39 12.68 -11.23
CA LEU A 147 -22.67 13.35 -11.53
C LEU A 147 -23.50 13.52 -10.25
N HIS A 148 -23.66 12.45 -9.48
CA HIS A 148 -24.46 12.50 -8.26
C HIS A 148 -23.90 13.50 -7.22
N LEU A 149 -22.58 13.52 -7.05
CA LEU A 149 -21.93 14.43 -6.11
C LEU A 149 -22.02 15.89 -6.56
N LEU A 150 -21.92 16.16 -7.86
CA LEU A 150 -22.02 17.51 -8.43
C LEU A 150 -23.46 18.06 -8.43
N GLU A 151 -24.42 17.24 -8.86
CA GLU A 151 -25.81 17.67 -8.98
C GLU A 151 -26.55 17.76 -7.63
N ARG A 152 -26.13 16.94 -6.65
CA ARG A 152 -26.81 16.82 -5.35
C ARG A 152 -25.83 16.86 -4.17
N PRO A 153 -25.08 17.97 -3.99
CA PRO A 153 -23.98 18.06 -3.03
C PRO A 153 -24.42 17.81 -1.59
N ASP A 154 -25.65 18.23 -1.23
CA ASP A 154 -26.18 18.10 0.13
C ASP A 154 -26.93 16.78 0.38
N SER A 155 -26.96 15.89 -0.60
CA SER A 155 -27.64 14.61 -0.45
C SER A 155 -26.97 13.75 0.62
N ARG A 156 -27.69 13.47 1.70
CA ARG A 156 -27.30 12.49 2.73
C ARG A 156 -27.67 11.05 2.33
N ARG A 157 -28.10 10.84 1.10
CA ARG A 157 -28.54 9.52 0.62
C ARG A 157 -27.35 8.58 0.51
N ALA A 158 -27.61 7.29 0.66
CA ALA A 158 -26.60 6.24 0.62
C ALA A 158 -26.02 5.95 -0.80
N ILE A 159 -26.58 6.58 -1.84
CA ILE A 159 -26.18 6.33 -3.24
C ILE A 159 -24.67 6.49 -3.46
N PRO A 160 -24.00 7.59 -3.07
CA PRO A 160 -22.55 7.70 -3.27
C PRO A 160 -21.76 6.61 -2.56
N LEU A 161 -22.19 6.18 -1.37
CA LEU A 161 -21.57 5.09 -0.63
C LEU A 161 -21.69 3.75 -1.36
N TYR A 162 -22.91 3.40 -1.80
CA TYR A 162 -23.13 2.16 -2.54
C TYR A 162 -22.43 2.17 -3.89
N THR A 163 -22.42 3.30 -4.60
CA THR A 163 -21.70 3.44 -5.87
C THR A 163 -20.19 3.27 -5.66
N LEU A 164 -19.65 3.86 -4.61
CA LEU A 164 -18.24 3.70 -4.25
C LEU A 164 -17.94 2.26 -3.83
N GLY A 165 -18.80 1.62 -3.04
CA GLY A 165 -18.67 0.21 -2.65
C GLY A 165 -18.68 -0.71 -3.89
N LEU A 166 -19.64 -0.51 -4.81
CA LEU A 166 -19.71 -1.26 -6.06
C LEU A 166 -18.48 -1.02 -6.96
N LEU A 167 -17.96 0.21 -7.00
CA LEU A 167 -16.72 0.52 -7.69
C LEU A 167 -15.55 -0.30 -7.13
N PHE A 168 -15.40 -0.39 -5.82
CA PHE A 168 -14.33 -1.19 -5.20
C PHE A 168 -14.50 -2.69 -5.46
N VAL A 169 -15.73 -3.21 -5.48
CA VAL A 169 -16.00 -4.60 -5.88
C VAL A 169 -15.61 -4.81 -7.35
N GLN A 170 -15.98 -3.89 -8.25
CA GLN A 170 -15.60 -3.98 -9.66
C GLN A 170 -14.07 -3.90 -9.85
N LEU A 171 -13.37 -3.05 -9.07
CA LEU A 171 -11.91 -2.99 -9.10
C LEU A 171 -11.25 -4.27 -8.59
N LEU A 172 -11.90 -5.01 -7.69
CA LEU A 172 -11.44 -6.31 -7.24
C LEU A 172 -11.52 -7.35 -8.37
N GLU A 173 -12.59 -7.36 -9.16
CA GLU A 173 -12.74 -8.21 -10.35
C GLU A 173 -11.69 -7.90 -11.43
N GLU A 174 -11.21 -6.66 -11.49
CA GLU A 174 -10.20 -6.19 -12.45
C GLU A 174 -8.76 -6.23 -11.87
N SER A 175 -8.52 -7.09 -10.91
CA SER A 175 -7.23 -7.18 -10.21
C SER A 175 -6.03 -7.54 -11.11
N ASP A 176 -6.27 -8.16 -12.27
CA ASP A 176 -5.29 -8.41 -13.32
C ASP A 176 -4.77 -7.11 -13.98
N LYS A 177 -5.55 -6.05 -13.96
CA LYS A 177 -5.21 -4.71 -14.49
C LYS A 177 -4.60 -3.79 -13.44
N LEU A 178 -4.36 -4.31 -12.24
CA LEU A 178 -3.75 -3.57 -11.15
C LEU A 178 -2.23 -3.54 -11.29
N THR A 179 -1.68 -2.34 -11.33
CA THR A 179 -0.25 -2.09 -11.17
C THR A 179 -0.03 -1.40 -9.82
N MET A 180 0.90 -1.91 -9.04
CA MET A 180 1.19 -1.34 -7.73
C MET A 180 2.50 -0.57 -7.76
N GLY A 181 2.46 0.65 -7.24
CA GLY A 181 3.64 1.46 -6.98
C GLY A 181 3.94 1.53 -5.49
N ILE A 182 4.15 0.39 -4.86
CA ILE A 182 4.58 0.31 -3.47
C ILE A 182 6.00 -0.25 -3.46
N ARG A 183 6.96 0.47 -4.03
CA ARG A 183 8.35 -0.01 -4.01
C ARG A 183 8.96 0.01 -2.61
N GLU A 184 8.56 0.95 -1.74
CA GLU A 184 9.26 1.15 -0.48
C GLU A 184 8.76 0.24 0.66
N GLN A 185 7.46 0.12 0.89
CA GLN A 185 6.94 -0.74 1.97
C GLN A 185 6.73 -2.20 1.57
N GLN A 186 6.36 -2.48 0.31
CA GLN A 186 6.30 -3.88 -0.14
C GLN A 186 7.66 -4.55 -0.13
N SER A 187 8.74 -3.81 -0.38
CA SER A 187 10.09 -4.37 -0.26
C SER A 187 10.40 -4.77 1.17
N VAL A 188 10.06 -3.95 2.16
CA VAL A 188 10.26 -4.28 3.58
C VAL A 188 9.33 -5.42 4.00
N LEU A 189 8.04 -5.36 3.70
CA LEU A 189 7.10 -6.46 3.98
C LEU A 189 7.43 -7.72 3.18
N GLY A 190 7.82 -7.57 1.93
CA GLY A 190 8.29 -8.67 1.09
C GLY A 190 9.52 -9.34 1.69
N VAL A 191 10.48 -8.55 2.17
CA VAL A 191 11.65 -9.08 2.89
C VAL A 191 11.26 -9.76 4.19
N LEU A 192 10.36 -9.18 4.98
CA LEU A 192 9.90 -9.81 6.22
C LEU A 192 9.19 -11.15 5.94
N ARG A 193 8.33 -11.21 4.92
CA ARG A 193 7.70 -12.48 4.48
C ARG A 193 8.75 -13.48 3.95
N TYR A 194 9.72 -13.00 3.16
CA TYR A 194 10.81 -13.84 2.67
C TYR A 194 11.62 -14.40 3.84
N LEU A 195 11.96 -13.58 4.84
CA LEU A 195 12.65 -14.02 6.06
C LEU A 195 11.86 -15.05 6.85
N GLU A 196 10.54 -14.89 6.98
CA GLU A 196 9.69 -15.87 7.67
C GLU A 196 9.78 -17.27 7.04
N SER A 197 9.86 -17.35 5.72
CA SER A 197 9.92 -18.63 5.00
C SER A 197 11.33 -19.15 4.76
N ASN A 198 12.35 -18.28 4.71
CA ASN A 198 13.71 -18.61 4.25
C ASN A 198 14.82 -18.28 5.26
N TYR A 199 14.49 -18.10 6.54
CA TYR A 199 15.46 -17.67 7.57
C TYR A 199 16.66 -18.62 7.71
N ALA A 200 16.51 -19.92 7.47
CA ALA A 200 17.58 -20.91 7.64
C ALA A 200 18.71 -20.72 6.61
N GLY A 201 18.39 -20.44 5.35
CA GLY A 201 19.38 -20.37 4.25
C GLY A 201 19.32 -19.10 3.41
N GLY A 202 18.30 -18.26 3.55
CA GLY A 202 18.08 -17.13 2.66
C GLY A 202 19.07 -15.98 2.83
N SER A 203 19.47 -15.36 1.71
CA SER A 203 20.36 -14.21 1.64
C SER A 203 19.64 -12.96 1.15
N LEU A 204 20.25 -11.78 1.39
CA LEU A 204 19.74 -10.52 0.83
C LEU A 204 19.69 -10.55 -0.71
N THR A 205 20.65 -11.22 -1.35
CA THR A 205 20.69 -11.35 -2.82
C THR A 205 19.53 -12.17 -3.33
N GLU A 206 19.22 -13.29 -2.71
CA GLU A 206 18.05 -14.11 -3.06
C GLU A 206 16.73 -13.41 -2.75
N ALA A 207 16.65 -12.68 -1.63
CA ALA A 207 15.50 -11.83 -1.35
C ALA A 207 15.29 -10.76 -2.44
N ALA A 208 16.36 -10.10 -2.89
CA ALA A 208 16.31 -9.12 -3.96
C ALA A 208 15.87 -9.74 -5.30
N GLN A 209 16.36 -10.93 -5.64
CA GLN A 209 15.91 -11.68 -6.81
C GLN A 209 14.42 -12.05 -6.73
N ALA A 210 13.99 -12.61 -5.60
CA ALA A 210 12.57 -12.96 -5.37
C ALA A 210 11.63 -11.75 -5.43
N LEU A 211 12.12 -10.56 -5.04
CA LEU A 211 11.36 -9.31 -5.07
C LEU A 211 11.61 -8.49 -6.35
N HIS A 212 12.36 -9.03 -7.33
CA HIS A 212 12.70 -8.38 -8.61
C HIS A 212 13.26 -6.95 -8.44
N CYS A 213 14.20 -6.78 -7.51
CA CYS A 213 14.80 -5.48 -7.21
C CYS A 213 16.33 -5.55 -7.08
N ASP A 214 16.98 -4.38 -7.12
CA ASP A 214 18.43 -4.26 -6.93
C ASP A 214 18.80 -4.48 -5.45
N VAL A 215 19.90 -5.23 -5.20
CA VAL A 215 20.35 -5.60 -3.84
C VAL A 215 20.74 -4.38 -3.01
N ALA A 216 21.47 -3.42 -3.61
CA ALA A 216 21.93 -2.23 -2.89
C ALA A 216 20.75 -1.30 -2.56
N TRP A 217 19.78 -1.20 -3.47
CA TRP A 217 18.54 -0.49 -3.24
C TRP A 217 17.73 -1.15 -2.11
N LEU A 218 17.53 -2.49 -2.16
CA LEU A 218 16.78 -3.23 -1.13
C LEU A 218 17.42 -3.07 0.26
N SER A 219 18.75 -3.13 0.35
CA SER A 219 19.49 -2.92 1.60
C SER A 219 19.20 -1.55 2.23
N ARG A 220 19.21 -0.47 1.41
CA ARG A 220 18.88 0.89 1.87
C ARG A 220 17.43 1.00 2.34
N GLU A 221 16.50 0.40 1.59
CA GLU A 221 15.07 0.42 1.92
C GLU A 221 14.76 -0.30 3.23
N ILE A 222 15.34 -1.48 3.45
CA ILE A 222 15.21 -2.23 4.70
C ILE A 222 15.69 -1.36 5.88
N LYS A 223 16.88 -0.77 5.75
CA LYS A 223 17.47 0.08 6.80
C LYS A 223 16.60 1.32 7.06
N ARG A 224 16.06 1.94 6.00
CA ARG A 224 15.18 3.11 6.10
C ARG A 224 13.84 2.76 6.75
N GLY A 225 13.19 1.65 6.32
CA GLY A 225 11.85 1.28 6.77
C GLY A 225 11.81 0.61 8.14
N THR A 226 12.88 -0.12 8.54
CA THR A 226 12.91 -0.86 9.81
C THR A 226 13.88 -0.29 10.84
N GLY A 227 14.76 0.62 10.44
CA GLY A 227 15.91 1.08 11.25
C GLY A 227 17.04 0.03 11.36
N ARG A 228 16.89 -1.17 10.79
CA ARG A 228 17.77 -2.33 10.90
C ARG A 228 18.29 -2.80 9.55
N THR A 229 19.41 -3.49 9.55
CA THR A 229 19.93 -4.17 8.36
C THR A 229 19.22 -5.51 8.15
N TYR A 230 19.29 -6.05 6.92
CA TYR A 230 18.81 -7.41 6.63
C TYR A 230 19.42 -8.46 7.57
N THR A 231 20.73 -8.37 7.81
CA THR A 231 21.45 -9.31 8.68
C THR A 231 20.92 -9.27 10.13
N GLU A 232 20.61 -8.08 10.65
CA GLU A 232 20.03 -7.92 12.00
C GLU A 232 18.61 -8.53 12.07
N LEU A 233 17.80 -8.33 11.05
CA LEU A 233 16.46 -8.93 10.97
C LEU A 233 16.52 -10.45 10.86
N LEU A 234 17.41 -10.97 10.00
CA LEU A 234 17.63 -12.40 9.83
C LEU A 234 18.11 -13.05 11.13
N GLN A 235 19.06 -12.43 11.81
CA GLN A 235 19.57 -12.90 13.10
C GLN A 235 18.46 -12.97 14.15
N GLU A 236 17.66 -11.93 14.27
CA GLU A 236 16.53 -11.91 15.21
C GLU A 236 15.52 -13.02 14.90
N ARG A 237 15.18 -13.23 13.62
CA ARG A 237 14.24 -14.29 13.22
C ARG A 237 14.77 -15.68 13.53
N ARG A 238 16.06 -15.93 13.26
CA ARG A 238 16.73 -17.19 13.60
C ARG A 238 16.74 -17.46 15.10
N LEU A 239 17.10 -16.45 15.90
CA LEU A 239 17.14 -16.57 17.37
C LEU A 239 15.75 -16.82 17.95
N ARG A 240 14.71 -16.16 17.44
CA ARG A 240 13.32 -16.41 17.85
C ARG A 240 12.88 -17.83 17.56
N GLN A 241 13.21 -18.37 16.37
CA GLN A 241 12.93 -19.74 16.03
C GLN A 241 13.70 -20.73 16.90
N ALA A 242 14.98 -20.44 17.18
CA ALA A 242 15.78 -21.28 18.06
C ALA A 242 15.21 -21.32 19.50
N ALA A 243 14.78 -20.17 20.02
CA ALA A 243 14.13 -20.09 21.33
C ALA A 243 12.87 -20.97 21.38
N TRP A 244 12.01 -20.85 20.36
CA TRP A 244 10.81 -21.69 20.24
C TRP A 244 11.13 -23.18 20.22
N LEU A 245 12.15 -23.60 19.43
CA LEU A 245 12.58 -25.01 19.37
C LEU A 245 13.15 -25.49 20.71
N LEU A 246 13.86 -24.64 21.45
CA LEU A 246 14.38 -24.95 22.77
C LEU A 246 13.27 -25.17 23.80
N GLU A 247 12.19 -24.41 23.71
CA GLU A 247 11.01 -24.51 24.60
C GLU A 247 10.14 -25.74 24.29
N HIS A 248 10.00 -26.09 23.00
CA HIS A 248 8.99 -27.05 22.55
C HIS A 248 9.56 -28.40 22.09
N THR A 249 10.90 -28.57 22.10
CA THR A 249 11.54 -29.81 21.63
C THR A 249 12.69 -30.25 22.53
N THR A 250 13.02 -31.55 22.44
CA THR A 250 14.19 -32.14 23.11
C THR A 250 15.43 -32.23 22.21
N GLN A 251 15.42 -31.58 21.03
CA GLN A 251 16.53 -31.61 20.08
C GLN A 251 17.81 -31.09 20.71
N ARG A 252 18.97 -31.59 20.27
CA ARG A 252 20.26 -31.06 20.75
C ARG A 252 20.44 -29.61 20.36
N VAL A 253 21.07 -28.82 21.21
CA VAL A 253 21.32 -27.38 20.94
C VAL A 253 22.12 -27.17 19.65
N SER A 254 23.09 -28.09 19.34
CA SER A 254 23.82 -28.09 18.09
C SER A 254 22.92 -28.26 16.86
N ASP A 255 21.95 -29.16 16.96
CA ASP A 255 21.07 -29.48 15.85
C ASP A 255 20.07 -28.33 15.62
N ILE A 256 19.59 -27.72 16.70
CA ILE A 256 18.78 -26.49 16.62
C ILE A 256 19.59 -25.37 15.97
N ALA A 257 20.85 -25.14 16.36
CA ALA A 257 21.69 -24.12 15.76
C ALA A 257 21.81 -24.30 14.24
N LEU A 258 22.09 -25.55 13.80
CA LEU A 258 22.19 -25.89 12.38
C LEU A 258 20.83 -25.71 11.66
N SER A 259 19.74 -26.17 12.23
CA SER A 259 18.40 -26.11 11.63
C SER A 259 17.91 -24.66 11.41
N VAL A 260 18.34 -23.72 12.26
CA VAL A 260 18.00 -22.31 12.11
C VAL A 260 19.03 -21.51 11.29
N GLY A 261 20.04 -22.19 10.71
CA GLY A 261 20.98 -21.61 9.76
C GLY A 261 22.29 -21.08 10.35
N TYR A 262 22.73 -21.59 11.49
CA TYR A 262 24.05 -21.31 12.05
C TYR A 262 25.00 -22.48 11.85
N GLU A 263 25.96 -22.35 10.95
CA GLU A 263 27.02 -23.35 10.74
C GLU A 263 28.00 -23.41 11.93
N ASN A 264 28.24 -22.28 12.59
CA ASN A 264 29.13 -22.20 13.75
C ASN A 264 28.32 -22.17 15.05
N VAL A 265 28.30 -23.32 15.73
CA VAL A 265 27.58 -23.52 17.00
C VAL A 265 28.11 -22.62 18.12
N SER A 266 29.43 -22.38 18.18
CA SER A 266 30.03 -21.49 19.21
C SER A 266 29.60 -20.04 19.02
N TYR A 267 29.51 -19.59 17.74
CA TYR A 267 28.96 -18.28 17.41
C TYR A 267 27.50 -18.17 17.81
N PHE A 268 26.67 -19.21 17.51
CA PHE A 268 25.28 -19.27 17.93
C PHE A 268 25.14 -19.13 19.45
N HIS A 269 25.92 -19.87 20.24
CA HIS A 269 25.87 -19.78 21.70
C HIS A 269 26.15 -18.36 22.22
N ARG A 270 27.12 -17.67 21.61
CA ARG A 270 27.46 -16.29 21.97
C ARG A 270 26.32 -15.33 21.70
N ILE A 271 25.81 -15.29 20.47
CA ILE A 271 24.75 -14.34 20.09
C ILE A 271 23.40 -14.63 20.75
N PHE A 272 23.10 -15.92 21.01
CA PHE A 272 21.89 -16.30 21.73
C PHE A 272 21.95 -15.77 23.18
N ARG A 273 23.11 -15.89 23.82
CA ARG A 273 23.34 -15.35 25.17
C ARG A 273 23.30 -13.81 25.20
N GLU A 274 23.85 -13.16 24.19
CA GLU A 274 23.79 -11.70 24.07
C GLU A 274 22.35 -11.22 23.94
N HIS A 275 21.50 -11.96 23.19
CA HIS A 275 20.11 -11.59 22.94
C HIS A 275 19.16 -11.92 24.10
N TYR A 276 19.26 -13.12 24.69
CA TYR A 276 18.34 -13.61 25.73
C TYR A 276 18.91 -13.54 27.15
N GLY A 277 20.16 -13.12 27.33
CA GLY A 277 20.85 -13.07 28.65
C GLY A 277 21.26 -14.42 29.20
N LEU A 278 20.90 -15.54 28.56
CA LEU A 278 21.15 -16.91 29.02
C LEU A 278 21.75 -17.76 27.89
N SER A 279 22.56 -18.75 28.24
CA SER A 279 22.97 -19.74 27.25
C SER A 279 21.78 -20.59 26.79
N PRO A 280 21.78 -21.14 25.54
CA PRO A 280 20.67 -21.94 25.01
C PRO A 280 20.27 -23.09 25.97
N LYS A 281 21.22 -23.77 26.59
CA LYS A 281 20.94 -24.83 27.56
C LYS A 281 20.21 -24.27 28.79
N LYS A 282 20.74 -23.18 29.41
CA LYS A 282 20.07 -22.58 30.57
C LYS A 282 18.70 -21.98 30.23
N TYR A 283 18.51 -21.54 28.98
CA TYR A 283 17.22 -21.07 28.50
C TYR A 283 16.21 -22.19 28.46
N ARG A 284 16.58 -23.36 27.88
CA ARG A 284 15.76 -24.57 27.89
C ARG A 284 15.36 -25.04 29.28
N ASP A 285 16.33 -25.05 30.24
CA ASP A 285 16.14 -25.54 31.59
C ASP A 285 15.12 -24.69 32.41
N LYS A 286 14.63 -23.57 31.84
CA LYS A 286 13.60 -22.74 32.48
C LYS A 286 12.17 -23.17 32.13
N PHE A 287 12.00 -23.95 31.06
CA PHE A 287 10.71 -24.45 30.57
C PHE A 287 10.62 -25.96 30.67
#